data_b454f7be88586608170fc9f06cf3b467
#
_entry.id   b454f7be88586608170fc9f06cf3b467
#
_cell.length_a   1.000
_cell.length_b   1.000
_cell.length_c   1.000
_cell.angle_alpha   90.00
_cell.angle_beta   90.00
_cell.angle_gamma   90.00
#
_symmetry.space_group_name_H-M   'P 1'
#
loop_
_entity.id
_entity.type
_entity.pdbx_description
1 polymer ?
#
loop_
_entity_poly.entity_id
_entity_poly.type
_entity_poly.pdbx_seq_one_letter_code
_entity_poly.pdbx_strand_id
1 'polypeptide(L)'
;AQMEETVQLWPPRPLQSKKLRCLAPMVRANSTPLRILALDYGADVVYSEELIARRLELCTRKDNEALKTIDFVDASGKTTSLRVDPIREKNRLVAQLGAADGACASRAAAVVADVACGVDLNMGCPKPFSTGGGMGQALLKDGERAASIVKSLRRTLPASVAVTCKIRLLPEISETCDLIRQLHAAGAVAVALHCRYAGVDPPKDPQ
;
A
#
# COMPACT_ATOMS: atom_id res chain seq x y z
N ALA A 1 6.18 -17.04 30.88
CA ALA A 1 6.37 -17.47 29.50
C ALA A 1 6.31 -16.22 28.64
N GLN A 2 7.45 -15.71 28.21
CA GLN A 2 7.55 -14.66 27.20
C GLN A 2 7.08 -15.31 25.89
N MET A 3 5.93 -14.86 25.37
CA MET A 3 5.57 -15.13 23.98
C MET A 3 6.59 -14.36 23.13
N GLU A 4 7.51 -15.10 22.47
CA GLU A 4 8.28 -14.55 21.37
C GLU A 4 7.27 -14.07 20.32
N GLU A 5 7.11 -12.73 20.19
CA GLU A 5 6.45 -12.14 19.04
C GLU A 5 7.22 -12.59 17.79
N THR A 6 6.68 -13.57 17.09
CA THR A 6 7.20 -13.95 15.78
C THR A 6 7.00 -12.77 14.85
N VAL A 7 8.02 -11.93 14.71
CA VAL A 7 8.07 -10.88 13.71
C VAL A 7 7.86 -11.56 12.36
N GLN A 8 6.69 -11.37 11.78
CA GLN A 8 6.43 -11.92 10.46
C GLN A 8 7.27 -11.12 9.46
N LEU A 9 8.34 -11.73 8.99
CA LEU A 9 9.19 -11.16 7.96
C LEU A 9 8.38 -11.01 6.67
N TRP A 10 8.37 -9.81 6.10
CA TRP A 10 7.84 -9.60 4.76
C TRP A 10 8.96 -9.83 3.74
N PRO A 11 8.72 -10.50 2.64
CA PRO A 11 7.48 -11.15 2.23
C PRO A 11 7.13 -12.40 3.06
N PRO A 12 5.82 -12.82 3.05
CA PRO A 12 5.41 -14.04 3.77
C PRO A 12 6.19 -15.25 3.29
N ARG A 13 6.47 -16.21 4.18
CA ARG A 13 7.02 -17.49 3.76
C ARG A 13 6.06 -18.20 2.78
N PRO A 14 6.55 -18.86 1.73
CA PRO A 14 7.92 -19.24 1.39
C PRO A 14 8.68 -18.24 0.49
N LEU A 15 8.21 -17.01 0.32
CA LEU A 15 8.73 -16.05 -0.67
C LEU A 15 10.04 -15.37 -0.25
N GLN A 16 10.49 -15.55 0.99
CA GLN A 16 11.65 -14.84 1.58
C GLN A 16 13.00 -15.11 0.90
N SER A 17 13.15 -16.22 0.21
CA SER A 17 14.43 -16.66 -0.37
C SER A 17 14.60 -16.35 -1.86
N LYS A 18 13.63 -15.71 -2.50
CA LYS A 18 13.65 -15.47 -3.95
C LYS A 18 13.39 -14.02 -4.32
N LYS A 19 13.79 -13.64 -5.53
CA LYS A 19 13.40 -12.37 -6.13
C LYS A 19 11.89 -12.37 -6.38
N LEU A 20 11.17 -11.40 -5.83
CA LEU A 20 9.73 -11.28 -5.98
C LEU A 20 9.35 -10.57 -7.26
N ARG A 21 8.34 -11.09 -7.93
CA ARG A 21 7.61 -10.41 -8.99
C ARG A 21 6.37 -9.76 -8.39
N CYS A 22 6.32 -8.43 -8.42
CA CYS A 22 5.24 -7.67 -7.81
C CYS A 22 4.45 -6.92 -8.90
N LEU A 23 3.12 -7.03 -8.88
CA LEU A 23 2.28 -6.10 -9.62
C LEU A 23 2.24 -4.79 -8.83
N ALA A 24 2.92 -3.74 -9.34
CA ALA A 24 2.97 -2.43 -8.71
C ALA A 24 1.57 -1.76 -8.68
N PRO A 25 1.29 -0.88 -7.70
CA PRO A 25 0.01 -0.19 -7.62
C PRO A 25 -0.18 0.77 -8.80
N MET A 26 -1.32 0.69 -9.47
CA MET A 26 -1.68 1.54 -10.60
C MET A 26 -3.15 1.94 -10.51
N VAL A 27 -3.40 3.25 -10.40
CA VAL A 27 -4.76 3.80 -10.34
C VAL A 27 -5.53 3.48 -11.62
N ARG A 28 -6.78 3.05 -11.49
CA ARG A 28 -7.69 2.60 -12.57
C ARG A 28 -7.25 1.33 -13.31
N ALA A 29 -6.21 0.66 -12.86
CA ALA A 29 -5.73 -0.58 -13.47
C ALA A 29 -5.83 -1.77 -12.51
N ASN A 30 -5.37 -1.63 -11.27
CA ASN A 30 -5.25 -2.74 -10.32
C ASN A 30 -6.58 -3.17 -9.69
N SER A 31 -7.64 -3.27 -10.51
CA SER A 31 -8.88 -3.93 -10.11
C SER A 31 -8.65 -5.43 -9.86
N THR A 32 -9.57 -6.08 -9.16
CA THR A 32 -9.44 -7.52 -8.83
C THR A 32 -9.11 -8.40 -10.05
N PRO A 33 -9.76 -8.24 -11.22
CA PRO A 33 -9.43 -9.07 -12.38
C PRO A 33 -7.97 -8.96 -12.83
N LEU A 34 -7.38 -7.75 -12.84
CA LEU A 34 -5.97 -7.60 -13.22
C LEU A 34 -5.04 -8.22 -12.19
N ARG A 35 -5.33 -8.04 -10.89
CA ARG A 35 -4.50 -8.63 -9.84
C ARG A 35 -4.51 -10.16 -9.92
N ILE A 36 -5.70 -10.75 -10.14
CA ILE A 36 -5.85 -12.20 -10.33
C ILE A 36 -5.09 -12.67 -11.57
N LEU A 37 -5.24 -11.97 -12.70
CA LEU A 37 -4.49 -12.28 -13.91
C LEU A 37 -2.98 -12.23 -13.68
N ALA A 38 -2.50 -11.20 -12.97
CA ALA A 38 -1.07 -11.10 -12.64
C ALA A 38 -0.59 -12.28 -11.79
N LEU A 39 -1.40 -12.75 -10.83
CA LEU A 39 -1.09 -13.94 -10.04
C LEU A 39 -1.02 -15.20 -10.91
N ASP A 40 -1.93 -15.36 -11.89
CA ASP A 40 -1.93 -16.47 -12.84
C ASP A 40 -0.67 -16.48 -13.71
N TYR A 41 -0.19 -15.29 -14.10
CA TYR A 41 1.07 -15.14 -14.84
C TYR A 41 2.30 -15.11 -13.92
N GLY A 42 2.14 -15.46 -12.66
CA GLY A 42 3.24 -15.74 -11.74
C GLY A 42 3.74 -14.54 -10.95
N ALA A 43 2.94 -13.50 -10.76
CA ALA A 43 3.22 -12.52 -9.73
C ALA A 43 3.18 -13.19 -8.34
N ASP A 44 4.14 -12.82 -7.49
CA ASP A 44 4.22 -13.33 -6.13
C ASP A 44 3.38 -12.48 -5.17
N VAL A 45 3.34 -11.16 -5.41
CA VAL A 45 2.61 -10.16 -4.64
C VAL A 45 1.90 -9.21 -5.58
N VAL A 46 0.69 -8.81 -5.22
CA VAL A 46 -0.11 -7.84 -5.97
C VAL A 46 -0.53 -6.68 -5.07
N TYR A 47 -0.49 -5.47 -5.61
CA TYR A 47 -0.92 -4.26 -4.93
C TYR A 47 -2.32 -3.85 -5.40
N SER A 48 -3.11 -3.32 -4.49
CA SER A 48 -4.34 -2.60 -4.86
C SER A 48 -4.03 -1.32 -5.64
N GLU A 49 -5.05 -0.66 -6.15
CA GLU A 49 -4.96 0.76 -6.50
C GLU A 49 -4.65 1.59 -5.26
N GLU A 50 -4.26 2.86 -5.43
CA GLU A 50 -4.20 3.81 -4.32
C GLU A 50 -5.59 4.02 -3.71
N LEU A 51 -5.80 3.51 -2.51
CA LEU A 51 -7.02 3.68 -1.74
C LEU A 51 -6.91 4.95 -0.90
N ILE A 52 -7.82 5.90 -1.10
CA ILE A 52 -7.84 7.14 -0.31
C ILE A 52 -8.30 6.81 1.11
N ALA A 53 -7.42 6.98 2.10
CA ALA A 53 -7.66 6.56 3.49
C ALA A 53 -8.97 7.12 4.05
N ARG A 54 -9.27 8.41 3.84
CA ARG A 54 -10.52 9.05 4.29
C ARG A 54 -11.79 8.45 3.70
N ARG A 55 -11.71 7.79 2.55
CA ARG A 55 -12.85 7.08 1.97
C ARG A 55 -12.92 5.66 2.49
N LEU A 56 -11.75 5.00 2.56
CA LEU A 56 -11.68 3.61 2.99
C LEU A 56 -12.11 3.43 4.46
N GLU A 57 -11.75 4.36 5.36
CA GLU A 57 -12.14 4.29 6.77
C GLU A 57 -13.66 4.31 7.01
N LEU A 58 -14.43 4.79 6.02
CA LEU A 58 -15.90 4.86 6.04
C LEU A 58 -16.56 3.67 5.31
N CYS A 59 -15.76 2.78 4.72
CA CYS A 59 -16.29 1.63 4.01
C CYS A 59 -16.75 0.53 4.97
N THR A 60 -17.80 -0.18 4.55
CA THR A 60 -18.29 -1.39 5.21
C THR A 60 -17.85 -2.61 4.42
N ARG A 61 -17.40 -3.65 5.12
CA ARG A 61 -17.15 -4.96 4.52
C ARG A 61 -18.45 -5.66 4.20
N LYS A 62 -18.56 -6.23 2.99
CA LYS A 62 -19.66 -7.07 2.54
C LYS A 62 -19.15 -8.31 1.82
N ASP A 63 -19.67 -9.45 2.18
CA ASP A 63 -19.40 -10.67 1.44
C ASP A 63 -20.29 -10.69 0.18
N ASN A 64 -19.68 -10.92 -0.97
CA ASN A 64 -20.33 -10.98 -2.27
C ASN A 64 -20.47 -12.43 -2.71
N GLU A 65 -21.62 -13.04 -2.42
CA GLU A 65 -21.88 -14.45 -2.70
C GLU A 65 -21.83 -14.79 -4.19
N ALA A 66 -22.26 -13.87 -5.05
CA ALA A 66 -22.29 -14.08 -6.49
C ALA A 66 -20.88 -14.16 -7.10
N LEU A 67 -19.95 -13.32 -6.61
CA LEU A 67 -18.58 -13.25 -7.11
C LEU A 67 -17.58 -14.01 -6.22
N LYS A 68 -18.03 -14.52 -5.07
CA LYS A 68 -17.16 -15.16 -4.06
C LYS A 68 -16.03 -14.23 -3.61
N THR A 69 -16.33 -12.94 -3.44
CA THR A 69 -15.38 -11.90 -3.06
C THR A 69 -15.78 -11.20 -1.77
N ILE A 70 -14.84 -10.48 -1.18
CA ILE A 70 -15.09 -9.53 -0.10
C ILE A 70 -15.03 -8.14 -0.71
N ASP A 71 -16.11 -7.38 -0.56
CA ASP A 71 -16.24 -6.02 -1.09
C ASP A 71 -16.21 -5.00 0.06
N PHE A 72 -15.39 -3.97 -0.08
CA PHE A 72 -15.39 -2.81 0.80
C PHE A 72 -16.15 -1.67 0.11
N VAL A 73 -17.36 -1.41 0.57
CA VAL A 73 -18.30 -0.49 -0.07
C VAL A 73 -18.48 0.78 0.74
N ASP A 74 -18.70 1.89 0.05
CA ASP A 74 -18.96 3.18 0.69
C ASP A 74 -20.29 3.16 1.49
N ALA A 75 -20.54 4.21 2.26
CA ALA A 75 -21.76 4.34 3.08
C ALA A 75 -23.05 4.30 2.27
N SER A 76 -23.02 4.65 0.98
CA SER A 76 -24.18 4.57 0.08
C SER A 76 -24.43 3.15 -0.42
N GLY A 77 -23.46 2.26 -0.31
CA GLY A 77 -23.49 0.90 -0.85
C GLY A 77 -23.37 0.83 -2.38
N LYS A 78 -23.13 1.96 -3.05
CA LYS A 78 -23.08 2.05 -4.51
C LYS A 78 -21.68 1.94 -5.09
N THR A 79 -20.66 2.31 -4.31
CA THR A 79 -19.26 2.31 -4.77
C THR A 79 -18.44 1.29 -4.00
N THR A 80 -17.82 0.37 -4.72
CA THR A 80 -16.83 -0.56 -4.15
C THR A 80 -15.44 0.09 -4.23
N SER A 81 -14.86 0.40 -3.07
CA SER A 81 -13.52 0.98 -2.96
C SER A 81 -12.43 -0.08 -3.15
N LEU A 82 -12.67 -1.27 -2.65
CA LEU A 82 -11.78 -2.44 -2.83
C LEU A 82 -12.65 -3.70 -2.90
N ARG A 83 -12.33 -4.57 -3.84
CA ARG A 83 -12.85 -5.95 -3.90
C ARG A 83 -11.67 -6.90 -3.81
N VAL A 84 -11.81 -7.98 -3.06
CA VAL A 84 -10.76 -8.96 -2.83
C VAL A 84 -11.28 -10.37 -3.08
N ASP A 85 -10.54 -11.18 -3.80
CA ASP A 85 -10.74 -12.62 -3.84
C ASP A 85 -10.00 -13.25 -2.63
N PRO A 86 -10.72 -13.68 -1.58
CA PRO A 86 -10.10 -14.10 -0.32
C PRO A 86 -9.30 -15.41 -0.43
N ILE A 87 -9.47 -16.15 -1.52
CA ILE A 87 -8.76 -17.41 -1.76
C ILE A 87 -7.49 -17.14 -2.57
N ARG A 88 -7.64 -16.47 -3.72
CA ARG A 88 -6.54 -16.29 -4.69
C ARG A 88 -5.55 -15.23 -4.26
N GLU A 89 -6.01 -14.19 -3.56
CA GLU A 89 -5.18 -13.10 -3.05
C GLU A 89 -4.67 -13.31 -1.62
N LYS A 90 -5.03 -14.45 -1.00
CA LYS A 90 -4.62 -14.77 0.36
C LYS A 90 -3.10 -14.69 0.52
N ASN A 91 -2.63 -13.91 1.50
CA ASN A 91 -1.21 -13.67 1.77
C ASN A 91 -0.41 -13.09 0.59
N ARG A 92 -1.09 -12.48 -0.39
CA ARG A 92 -0.46 -11.90 -1.58
C ARG A 92 -0.89 -10.47 -1.87
N LEU A 93 -1.99 -10.01 -1.29
CA LEU A 93 -2.51 -8.65 -1.49
C LEU A 93 -1.84 -7.67 -0.54
N VAL A 94 -1.31 -6.58 -1.08
CA VAL A 94 -0.91 -5.39 -0.34
C VAL A 94 -1.89 -4.26 -0.65
N ALA A 95 -2.54 -3.71 0.38
CA ALA A 95 -3.44 -2.57 0.23
C ALA A 95 -2.63 -1.26 0.26
N GLN A 96 -2.60 -0.51 -0.84
CA GLN A 96 -1.91 0.77 -0.88
C GLN A 96 -2.83 1.91 -0.43
N LEU A 97 -2.37 2.71 0.53
CA LEU A 97 -3.09 3.85 1.07
C LEU A 97 -2.49 5.19 0.60
N GLY A 98 -3.36 6.09 0.16
CA GLY A 98 -3.09 7.52 0.12
C GLY A 98 -3.58 8.15 1.41
N ALA A 99 -2.66 8.61 2.26
CA ALA A 99 -2.95 9.20 3.56
C ALA A 99 -2.04 10.40 3.82
N ALA A 100 -2.56 11.43 4.52
CA ALA A 100 -1.82 12.62 4.89
C ALA A 100 -1.54 12.70 6.40
N ASP A 101 -2.19 11.86 7.21
CA ASP A 101 -2.01 11.79 8.66
C ASP A 101 -2.13 10.34 9.17
N GLY A 102 -1.49 10.09 10.33
CA GLY A 102 -1.41 8.76 10.91
C GLY A 102 -2.73 8.24 11.48
N ALA A 103 -3.60 9.10 11.97
CA ALA A 103 -4.86 8.69 12.59
C ALA A 103 -5.83 8.15 11.53
N CYS A 104 -5.99 8.88 10.42
CA CYS A 104 -6.78 8.45 9.28
C CYS A 104 -6.19 7.18 8.62
N ALA A 105 -4.85 7.15 8.42
CA ALA A 105 -4.17 5.98 7.90
C ALA A 105 -4.43 4.73 8.74
N SER A 106 -4.37 4.85 10.06
CA SER A 106 -4.61 3.75 11.01
C SER A 106 -6.04 3.21 10.95
N ARG A 107 -7.05 4.10 10.92
CA ARG A 107 -8.45 3.65 10.80
C ARG A 107 -8.71 2.96 9.46
N ALA A 108 -8.18 3.52 8.36
CA ALA A 108 -8.30 2.91 7.04
C ALA A 108 -7.59 1.55 6.96
N ALA A 109 -6.39 1.44 7.53
CA ALA A 109 -5.64 0.19 7.55
C ALA A 109 -6.36 -0.91 8.33
N ALA A 110 -7.01 -0.58 9.45
CA ALA A 110 -7.78 -1.52 10.24
C ALA A 110 -8.95 -2.15 9.45
N VAL A 111 -9.54 -1.41 8.50
CA VAL A 111 -10.64 -1.92 7.64
C VAL A 111 -10.21 -3.10 6.77
N VAL A 112 -8.95 -3.13 6.32
CA VAL A 112 -8.44 -4.14 5.37
C VAL A 112 -7.43 -5.12 5.97
N ALA A 113 -7.16 -5.01 7.27
CA ALA A 113 -6.11 -5.76 7.95
C ALA A 113 -6.32 -7.29 7.93
N ASP A 114 -7.55 -7.75 7.80
CA ASP A 114 -7.91 -9.18 7.78
C ASP A 114 -7.79 -9.81 6.38
N VAL A 115 -7.72 -8.99 5.32
CA VAL A 115 -7.65 -9.48 3.93
C VAL A 115 -6.31 -9.19 3.25
N ALA A 116 -5.52 -8.26 3.79
CA ALA A 116 -4.23 -7.85 3.22
C ALA A 116 -3.05 -8.43 4.01
N CYS A 117 -2.02 -8.93 3.32
CA CYS A 117 -0.76 -9.32 3.96
C CYS A 117 0.17 -8.13 4.25
N GLY A 118 -0.16 -6.96 3.72
CA GLY A 118 0.56 -5.72 3.95
C GLY A 118 -0.27 -4.50 3.64
N VAL A 119 0.10 -3.39 4.27
CA VAL A 119 -0.41 -2.06 3.98
C VAL A 119 0.76 -1.19 3.53
N ASP A 120 0.60 -0.54 2.40
CA ASP A 120 1.62 0.30 1.77
C ASP A 120 1.24 1.78 1.82
N LEU A 121 2.17 2.65 2.21
CA LEU A 121 1.97 4.09 2.14
C LEU A 121 2.44 4.61 0.78
N ASN A 122 1.51 5.20 0.01
CA ASN A 122 1.85 5.86 -1.25
C ASN A 122 2.59 7.18 -0.98
N MET A 123 3.83 7.26 -1.46
CA MET A 123 4.65 8.48 -1.41
C MET A 123 5.15 8.88 -2.81
N GLY A 124 4.62 8.27 -3.87
CA GLY A 124 5.11 8.50 -5.24
C GLY A 124 4.10 9.09 -6.22
N CYS A 125 2.80 9.15 -5.87
CA CYS A 125 1.76 9.65 -6.76
C CYS A 125 1.86 11.17 -6.96
N PRO A 126 2.07 11.66 -8.21
CA PRO A 126 2.19 13.10 -8.47
C PRO A 126 0.83 13.76 -8.79
N LYS A 127 -0.25 12.97 -8.85
CA LYS A 127 -1.56 13.45 -9.31
C LYS A 127 -2.20 14.43 -8.31
N PRO A 128 -2.90 15.49 -8.80
CA PRO A 128 -3.49 16.51 -7.94
C PRO A 128 -4.44 15.98 -6.86
N PHE A 129 -5.20 14.91 -7.14
CA PHE A 129 -6.10 14.31 -6.16
C PHE A 129 -5.36 13.71 -4.94
N SER A 130 -4.09 13.31 -5.13
CA SER A 130 -3.24 12.80 -4.06
C SER A 130 -2.45 13.93 -3.40
N THR A 131 -1.68 14.71 -4.19
CA THR A 131 -0.79 15.76 -3.66
C THR A 131 -1.54 16.95 -3.07
N GLY A 132 -2.67 17.34 -3.64
CA GLY A 132 -3.52 18.41 -3.12
C GLY A 132 -4.10 18.12 -1.73
N GLY A 133 -4.24 16.83 -1.40
CA GLY A 133 -4.63 16.36 -0.06
C GLY A 133 -3.45 16.13 0.90
N GLY A 134 -2.22 16.48 0.51
CA GLY A 134 -1.02 16.25 1.31
C GLY A 134 -0.51 14.79 1.30
N MET A 135 -1.02 13.97 0.38
CA MET A 135 -0.69 12.56 0.19
C MET A 135 0.31 12.37 -0.95
N GLY A 136 0.66 11.13 -1.23
CA GLY A 136 1.49 10.77 -2.38
C GLY A 136 2.83 11.50 -2.36
N GLN A 137 3.21 12.11 -3.49
CA GLN A 137 4.50 12.77 -3.64
C GLN A 137 4.70 13.98 -2.69
N ALA A 138 3.64 14.55 -2.12
CA ALA A 138 3.77 15.62 -1.11
C ALA A 138 4.52 15.14 0.14
N LEU A 139 4.43 13.84 0.48
CA LEU A 139 5.13 13.25 1.62
C LEU A 139 6.65 13.11 1.40
N LEU A 140 7.14 13.13 0.16
CA LEU A 140 8.58 13.07 -0.10
C LEU A 140 9.34 14.30 0.43
N LYS A 141 8.62 15.43 0.57
CA LYS A 141 9.18 16.69 1.10
C LYS A 141 9.02 16.80 2.62
N ASP A 142 8.41 15.83 3.26
CA ASP A 142 8.10 15.84 4.70
C ASP A 142 8.28 14.43 5.26
N GLY A 143 9.55 14.02 5.35
CA GLY A 143 9.93 12.69 5.83
C GLY A 143 9.49 12.42 7.28
N GLU A 144 9.46 13.45 8.13
CA GLU A 144 9.02 13.31 9.52
C GLU A 144 7.53 12.95 9.58
N ARG A 145 6.69 13.62 8.79
CA ARG A 145 5.27 13.27 8.69
C ARG A 145 5.08 11.88 8.11
N ALA A 146 5.81 11.53 7.05
CA ALA A 146 5.76 10.18 6.48
C ALA A 146 6.13 9.11 7.51
N ALA A 147 7.22 9.31 8.25
CA ALA A 147 7.65 8.41 9.33
C ALA A 147 6.61 8.32 10.45
N SER A 148 5.96 9.44 10.82
CA SER A 148 4.87 9.45 11.81
C SER A 148 3.67 8.61 11.36
N ILE A 149 3.31 8.68 10.07
CA ILE A 149 2.24 7.84 9.48
C ILE A 149 2.62 6.36 9.56
N VAL A 150 3.84 6.00 9.12
CA VAL A 150 4.36 4.62 9.19
C VAL A 150 4.33 4.09 10.62
N LYS A 151 4.78 4.88 11.59
CA LYS A 151 4.78 4.53 13.01
C LYS A 151 3.36 4.29 13.54
N SER A 152 2.40 5.09 13.08
CA SER A 152 0.98 4.93 13.44
C SER A 152 0.40 3.64 12.85
N LEU A 153 0.68 3.34 11.57
CA LEU A 153 0.30 2.09 10.92
C LEU A 153 0.88 0.88 11.66
N ARG A 154 2.19 0.91 12.00
CA ARG A 154 2.83 -0.21 12.68
C ARG A 154 2.22 -0.50 14.07
N ARG A 155 1.82 0.55 14.81
CA ARG A 155 1.19 0.39 16.11
C ARG A 155 -0.23 -0.16 16.04
N THR A 156 -0.94 0.13 14.96
CA THR A 156 -2.35 -0.27 14.77
C THR A 156 -2.48 -1.67 14.19
N LEU A 157 -1.61 -2.02 13.25
CA LEU A 157 -1.72 -3.28 12.52
C LEU A 157 -1.15 -4.45 13.34
N PRO A 158 -1.73 -5.67 13.22
CA PRO A 158 -1.12 -6.88 13.75
C PRO A 158 0.31 -7.08 13.23
N ALA A 159 1.16 -7.76 13.97
CA ALA A 159 2.53 -8.09 13.54
C ALA A 159 2.55 -8.88 12.21
N SER A 160 1.47 -9.63 11.93
CA SER A 160 1.28 -10.41 10.70
C SER A 160 1.04 -9.56 9.44
N VAL A 161 0.68 -8.29 9.58
CA VAL A 161 0.46 -7.39 8.45
C VAL A 161 1.66 -6.47 8.29
N ALA A 162 2.34 -6.58 7.16
CA ALA A 162 3.51 -5.76 6.85
C ALA A 162 3.14 -4.28 6.66
N VAL A 163 4.03 -3.38 7.05
CA VAL A 163 3.96 -1.96 6.66
C VAL A 163 5.06 -1.70 5.64
N THR A 164 4.68 -1.21 4.47
CA THR A 164 5.62 -0.87 3.39
C THR A 164 5.38 0.55 2.89
N CYS A 165 6.31 1.09 2.12
CA CYS A 165 6.17 2.40 1.48
C CYS A 165 6.58 2.29 0.02
N LYS A 166 5.94 3.09 -0.85
CA LYS A 166 6.39 3.24 -2.23
C LYS A 166 6.73 4.69 -2.53
N ILE A 167 8.01 4.94 -2.85
CA ILE A 167 8.59 6.27 -3.04
C ILE A 167 9.07 6.48 -4.49
N ARG A 168 9.43 7.73 -4.82
CA ARG A 168 10.24 8.09 -5.99
C ARG A 168 11.64 8.54 -5.55
N LEU A 169 12.57 8.62 -6.51
CA LEU A 169 13.87 9.23 -6.30
C LEU A 169 13.69 10.71 -5.94
N LEU A 170 14.41 11.14 -4.92
CA LEU A 170 14.66 12.54 -4.63
C LEU A 170 15.81 13.06 -5.54
N PRO A 171 16.00 14.40 -5.66
CA PRO A 171 17.06 14.95 -6.50
C PRO A 171 18.43 14.34 -6.18
N GLU A 172 18.76 14.21 -4.90
CA GLU A 172 19.98 13.60 -4.44
C GLU A 172 19.73 12.16 -3.94
N ILE A 173 20.63 11.25 -4.35
CA ILE A 173 20.54 9.83 -3.92
C ILE A 173 20.72 9.69 -2.41
N SER A 174 21.58 10.52 -1.79
CA SER A 174 21.77 10.56 -0.35
C SER A 174 20.46 10.86 0.39
N GLU A 175 19.68 11.86 -0.07
CA GLU A 175 18.38 12.20 0.50
C GLU A 175 17.38 11.03 0.38
N THR A 176 17.41 10.34 -0.76
CA THR A 176 16.58 9.13 -0.95
C THR A 176 16.97 8.05 0.06
N CYS A 177 18.26 7.82 0.27
CA CYS A 177 18.75 6.84 1.25
C CYS A 177 18.38 7.22 2.69
N ASP A 178 18.47 8.50 3.04
CA ASP A 178 18.11 9.00 4.37
C ASP A 178 16.61 8.86 4.64
N LEU A 179 15.78 9.18 3.66
CA LEU A 179 14.34 8.94 3.76
C LEU A 179 14.03 7.44 3.97
N ILE A 180 14.68 6.54 3.23
CA ILE A 180 14.49 5.08 3.39
C ILE A 180 14.90 4.65 4.80
N ARG A 181 16.02 5.13 5.35
CA ARG A 181 16.45 4.83 6.72
C ARG A 181 15.42 5.32 7.75
N GLN A 182 14.88 6.52 7.55
CA GLN A 182 13.88 7.11 8.42
C GLN A 182 12.58 6.31 8.41
N LEU A 183 12.09 5.88 7.24
CA LEU A 183 10.90 5.04 7.10
C LEU A 183 11.11 3.66 7.74
N HIS A 184 12.29 3.07 7.54
CA HIS A 184 12.64 1.80 8.19
C HIS A 184 12.66 1.92 9.71
N ALA A 185 13.30 2.94 10.25
CA ALA A 185 13.32 3.20 11.71
C ALA A 185 11.91 3.45 12.29
N ALA A 186 10.97 3.92 11.47
CA ALA A 186 9.56 4.09 11.84
C ALA A 186 8.77 2.77 11.81
N GLY A 187 9.33 1.69 11.24
CA GLY A 187 8.70 0.36 11.20
C GLY A 187 8.29 -0.14 9.83
N ALA A 188 8.69 0.53 8.74
CA ALA A 188 8.52 -0.03 7.41
C ALA A 188 9.49 -1.21 7.20
N VAL A 189 8.96 -2.37 6.78
CA VAL A 189 9.76 -3.58 6.54
C VAL A 189 10.32 -3.66 5.13
N ALA A 190 9.75 -2.88 4.20
CA ALA A 190 10.23 -2.74 2.82
C ALA A 190 9.87 -1.37 2.25
N VAL A 191 10.70 -0.88 1.32
CA VAL A 191 10.45 0.32 0.55
C VAL A 191 10.59 0.00 -0.93
N ALA A 192 9.52 0.22 -1.71
CA ALA A 192 9.55 0.08 -3.16
C ALA A 192 10.00 1.41 -3.79
N LEU A 193 11.07 1.38 -4.58
CA LEU A 193 11.59 2.55 -5.26
C LEU A 193 11.13 2.58 -6.72
N HIS A 194 10.35 3.59 -7.08
CA HIS A 194 10.13 3.93 -8.48
C HIS A 194 11.30 4.78 -8.97
N CYS A 195 12.09 4.23 -9.89
CA CYS A 195 13.35 4.85 -10.35
C CYS A 195 13.14 6.07 -11.27
N ARG A 196 12.08 6.85 -11.06
CA ARG A 196 11.86 8.18 -11.65
C ARG A 196 12.00 9.23 -10.57
N TYR A 197 12.56 10.37 -10.92
CA TYR A 197 12.68 11.50 -10.01
C TYR A 197 11.31 12.08 -9.65
N ALA A 198 11.22 12.59 -8.43
CA ALA A 198 10.08 13.36 -7.98
C ALA A 198 9.99 14.68 -8.77
N GLY A 199 8.77 15.07 -9.19
CA GLY A 199 8.55 16.32 -9.95
C GLY A 199 8.87 16.26 -11.44
N VAL A 200 9.39 15.15 -11.94
CA VAL A 200 9.60 14.96 -13.38
C VAL A 200 8.41 14.21 -13.97
N ASP A 201 7.61 14.87 -14.78
CA ASP A 201 6.63 14.19 -15.61
C ASP A 201 7.36 13.34 -16.66
N PRO A 202 6.85 12.15 -17.00
CA PRO A 202 7.38 11.42 -18.16
C PRO A 202 7.26 12.34 -19.39
N PRO A 203 8.24 12.30 -20.32
CA PRO A 203 8.09 13.00 -21.58
C PRO A 203 6.73 12.60 -22.18
N LYS A 204 5.98 13.60 -22.64
CA LYS A 204 4.76 13.33 -23.44
C LYS A 204 5.22 12.50 -24.61
N ASP A 205 4.58 11.35 -24.84
CA ASP A 205 4.86 10.56 -26.03
C ASP A 205 4.82 11.50 -27.23
N PRO A 206 5.84 11.49 -28.10
CA PRO A 206 5.75 12.19 -29.36
C PRO A 206 4.59 11.55 -30.12
N GLN A 207 3.57 12.37 -30.43
CA GLN A 207 2.47 11.98 -31.29
C GLN A 207 2.97 11.70 -32.69
#